data_9ca3be78a03ab4c95305dffce51d5cc4
#
_entry.id   9ca3be78a03ab4c95305dffce51d5cc4
#
_cell.length_a   1.000
_cell.length_b   1.000
_cell.length_c   1.000
_cell.angle_alpha   90.00
_cell.angle_beta   90.00
_cell.angle_gamma   90.00
#
_symmetry.space_group_name_H-M   'P 1'
#
loop_
_entity.id
_entity.type
_entity.pdbx_description
1 polymer ?
#
loop_
_entity_poly.entity_id
_entity_poly.type
_entity_poly.pdbx_seq_one_letter_code
_entity_poly.pdbx_strand_id
1 'polypeptide(L)'
;MNIMPAMPSQAPTSVTGYALLGLLSLRGEMSGYGLKKLADRTLRFFWVAPAMSHVYSELDRLARAGLVQQSVTRRGSRSLRRYSLSPKGEAALRRWLEEGEVDFPVLKHEVALRLFLGHVTGPSRPRQLLDRYQEQLRKRSEELGAIRRSLGDNPRFFYATMVAEWGIRYYLEEQASVQEIWARLEG
;
A
#
# COMPACT_ATOMS: atom_id res chain seq x y z
N MET A 1 16.44 1.86 -41.09
CA MET A 1 17.04 2.37 -39.82
C MET A 1 16.20 1.78 -38.70
N ASN A 2 16.68 0.63 -38.15
CA ASN A 2 15.94 -0.18 -37.21
C ASN A 2 16.15 0.42 -35.80
N ILE A 3 15.15 1.14 -35.29
CA ILE A 3 15.17 1.62 -33.91
C ILE A 3 14.82 0.40 -33.05
N MET A 4 15.85 -0.25 -32.47
CA MET A 4 15.62 -1.23 -31.39
C MET A 4 14.92 -0.51 -30.25
N PRO A 5 13.80 -1.04 -29.71
CA PRO A 5 13.21 -0.50 -28.50
C PRO A 5 14.24 -0.65 -27.38
N ALA A 6 14.49 0.45 -26.67
CA ALA A 6 15.34 0.44 -25.48
C ALA A 6 14.76 -0.58 -24.49
N MET A 7 15.57 -1.59 -24.12
CA MET A 7 15.20 -2.53 -23.07
C MET A 7 14.85 -1.71 -21.82
N PRO A 8 13.71 -1.96 -21.18
CA PRO A 8 13.36 -1.26 -19.93
C PRO A 8 14.49 -1.53 -18.93
N SER A 9 15.14 -0.46 -18.46
CA SER A 9 16.15 -0.55 -17.41
C SER A 9 15.52 -1.27 -16.25
N GLN A 10 15.96 -2.51 -15.97
CA GLN A 10 15.42 -3.29 -14.84
C GLN A 10 15.57 -2.46 -13.58
N ALA A 11 14.45 -2.10 -12.98
CA ALA A 11 14.43 -1.36 -11.73
C ALA A 11 15.30 -2.10 -10.70
N PRO A 12 16.20 -1.39 -9.96
CA PRO A 12 17.14 -2.04 -9.05
C PRO A 12 16.46 -2.78 -7.89
N THR A 13 15.14 -2.62 -7.75
CA THR A 13 14.34 -3.31 -6.73
C THR A 13 12.86 -3.41 -7.16
N SER A 14 12.08 -4.21 -6.42
CA SER A 14 10.62 -4.34 -6.63
C SER A 14 9.87 -3.08 -6.15
N VAL A 15 8.61 -2.93 -6.55
CA VAL A 15 7.73 -1.88 -6.03
C VAL A 15 7.61 -1.95 -4.50
N THR A 16 7.59 -3.16 -3.92
CA THR A 16 7.64 -3.35 -2.46
C THR A 16 8.96 -2.83 -1.87
N GLY A 17 10.07 -3.06 -2.54
CA GLY A 17 11.37 -2.51 -2.15
C GLY A 17 11.36 -0.98 -2.15
N TYR A 18 10.84 -0.35 -3.19
CA TYR A 18 10.67 1.11 -3.22
C TYR A 18 9.73 1.63 -2.15
N ALA A 19 8.65 0.90 -1.83
CA ALA A 19 7.77 1.26 -0.72
C ALA A 19 8.52 1.25 0.62
N LEU A 20 9.37 0.24 0.88
CA LEU A 20 10.21 0.19 2.09
C LEU A 20 11.27 1.31 2.12
N LEU A 21 11.93 1.62 0.99
CA LEU A 21 12.83 2.76 0.89
C LEU A 21 12.10 4.08 1.19
N GLY A 22 10.89 4.26 0.66
CA GLY A 22 10.05 5.43 0.94
C GLY A 22 9.67 5.57 2.42
N LEU A 23 9.33 4.46 3.09
CA LEU A 23 9.04 4.47 4.52
C LEU A 23 10.29 4.84 5.36
N LEU A 24 11.48 4.34 4.97
CA LEU A 24 12.75 4.73 5.59
C LEU A 24 13.07 6.22 5.36
N SER A 25 12.81 6.75 4.17
CA SER A 25 12.96 8.18 3.87
C SER A 25 12.09 9.05 4.78
N LEU A 26 10.84 8.65 5.01
CA LEU A 26 9.88 9.40 5.85
C LEU A 26 10.19 9.35 7.34
N ARG A 27 10.70 8.23 7.86
CA ARG A 27 10.82 7.97 9.30
C ARG A 27 12.26 7.82 9.80
N GLY A 28 13.22 7.71 8.90
CA GLY A 28 14.61 7.46 9.24
C GLY A 28 14.87 5.99 9.57
N GLU A 29 15.86 5.74 10.42
CA GLU A 29 16.32 4.41 10.78
C GLU A 29 15.28 3.60 11.56
N MET A 30 14.94 2.39 11.08
CA MET A 30 13.92 1.52 11.68
C MET A 30 14.36 0.05 11.70
N SER A 31 13.77 -0.73 12.63
CA SER A 31 13.83 -2.21 12.56
C SER A 31 12.88 -2.76 11.49
N GLY A 32 13.12 -3.98 10.99
CA GLY A 32 12.20 -4.65 10.07
C GLY A 32 10.78 -4.80 10.64
N TYR A 33 10.66 -5.09 11.95
CA TYR A 33 9.38 -5.09 12.64
C TYR A 33 8.71 -3.71 12.64
N GLY A 34 9.47 -2.65 12.91
CA GLY A 34 8.97 -1.27 12.86
C GLY A 34 8.46 -0.88 11.47
N LEU A 35 9.20 -1.25 10.42
CA LEU A 35 8.79 -1.05 9.03
C LEU A 35 7.50 -1.81 8.68
N LYS A 36 7.39 -3.07 9.09
CA LYS A 36 6.15 -3.85 8.90
C LYS A 36 4.97 -3.17 9.56
N LYS A 37 5.11 -2.77 10.83
CA LYS A 37 4.04 -2.07 11.57
C LYS A 37 3.65 -0.74 10.92
N LEU A 38 4.62 -0.01 10.37
CA LEU A 38 4.36 1.23 9.64
C LEU A 38 3.64 0.95 8.32
N ALA A 39 4.09 -0.06 7.54
CA ALA A 39 3.44 -0.48 6.31
C ALA A 39 1.97 -0.89 6.55
N ASP A 40 1.68 -1.64 7.62
CA ASP A 40 0.31 -2.03 8.00
C ASP A 40 -0.58 -0.83 8.33
N ARG A 41 0.00 0.25 8.84
CA ARG A 41 -0.75 1.46 9.18
C ARG A 41 -0.95 2.41 8.02
N THR A 42 -0.10 2.35 6.99
CA THR A 42 -0.07 3.33 5.90
C THR A 42 -0.43 2.72 4.55
N LEU A 43 0.25 1.66 4.12
CA LEU A 43 0.11 1.13 2.76
C LEU A 43 -1.19 0.34 2.54
N ARG A 44 -1.74 -0.30 3.56
CA ARG A 44 -2.88 -1.23 3.45
C ARG A 44 -4.16 -0.64 2.83
N PHE A 45 -4.28 0.67 2.73
CA PHE A 45 -5.46 1.35 2.21
C PHE A 45 -5.44 1.52 0.68
N PHE A 46 -4.25 1.47 0.08
CA PHE A 46 -4.05 1.68 -1.35
C PHE A 46 -3.02 0.71 -1.97
N TRP A 47 -2.33 -0.06 -1.14
CA TRP A 47 -1.34 -1.04 -1.53
C TRP A 47 -1.41 -2.27 -0.61
N VAL A 48 -0.87 -3.40 -1.08
CA VAL A 48 -0.78 -4.61 -0.26
C VAL A 48 0.32 -4.43 0.79
N ALA A 49 -0.04 -4.41 2.08
CA ALA A 49 0.96 -4.45 3.15
C ALA A 49 1.69 -5.80 3.11
N PRO A 50 3.04 -5.83 2.89
CA PRO A 50 3.77 -7.07 2.73
C PRO A 50 3.77 -7.90 4.01
N ALA A 51 3.73 -9.24 3.91
CA ALA A 51 3.91 -10.14 5.05
C ALA A 51 5.28 -9.92 5.72
N MET A 52 5.42 -10.29 7.00
CA MET A 52 6.68 -10.08 7.76
C MET A 52 7.88 -10.76 7.09
N SER A 53 7.72 -11.99 6.62
CA SER A 53 8.77 -12.72 5.89
C SER A 53 9.20 -11.98 4.62
N HIS A 54 8.23 -11.41 3.90
CA HIS A 54 8.50 -10.64 2.69
C HIS A 54 9.24 -9.33 3.00
N VAL A 55 8.90 -8.65 4.10
CA VAL A 55 9.65 -7.46 4.56
C VAL A 55 11.12 -7.79 4.79
N TYR A 56 11.42 -8.89 5.50
CA TYR A 56 12.80 -9.27 5.77
C TYR A 56 13.56 -9.72 4.52
N SER A 57 12.95 -10.53 3.67
CA SER A 57 13.58 -10.94 2.41
C SER A 57 13.89 -9.76 1.50
N GLU A 58 12.99 -8.78 1.48
CA GLU A 58 13.18 -7.55 0.70
C GLU A 58 14.28 -6.65 1.31
N LEU A 59 14.31 -6.48 2.63
CA LEU A 59 15.38 -5.74 3.31
C LEU A 59 16.76 -6.37 3.10
N ASP A 60 16.86 -7.70 3.11
CA ASP A 60 18.12 -8.40 2.81
C ASP A 60 18.55 -8.19 1.34
N ARG A 61 17.59 -8.13 0.41
CA ARG A 61 17.84 -7.81 -1.01
C ARG A 61 18.33 -6.35 -1.18
N LEU A 62 17.65 -5.42 -0.52
CA LEU A 62 18.02 -4.00 -0.53
C LEU A 62 19.42 -3.78 0.07
N ALA A 63 19.76 -4.49 1.14
CA ALA A 63 21.08 -4.41 1.76
C ALA A 63 22.18 -4.97 0.83
N ARG A 64 21.95 -6.12 0.20
CA ARG A 64 22.89 -6.69 -0.80
C ARG A 64 23.09 -5.76 -2.00
N ALA A 65 22.04 -5.05 -2.42
CA ALA A 65 22.11 -4.05 -3.48
C ALA A 65 22.75 -2.72 -3.02
N GLY A 66 23.04 -2.56 -1.73
CA GLY A 66 23.60 -1.33 -1.15
C GLY A 66 22.61 -0.17 -1.09
N LEU A 67 21.28 -0.44 -1.19
CA LEU A 67 20.24 0.58 -1.16
C LEU A 67 19.83 0.95 0.27
N VAL A 68 20.12 0.11 1.25
CA VAL A 68 19.99 0.39 2.68
C VAL A 68 21.27 0.07 3.40
N GLN A 69 21.54 0.80 4.50
CA GLN A 69 22.57 0.52 5.46
C GLN A 69 21.98 -0.27 6.62
N GLN A 70 22.75 -1.21 7.15
CA GLN A 70 22.37 -1.99 8.33
C GLN A 70 23.22 -1.57 9.52
N SER A 71 22.57 -1.34 10.65
CA SER A 71 23.21 -1.20 11.95
C SER A 71 22.70 -2.30 12.89
N VAL A 72 23.54 -2.73 13.82
CA VAL A 72 23.17 -3.71 14.85
C VAL A 72 23.31 -3.04 16.21
N THR A 73 22.18 -2.87 16.87
CA THR A 73 22.15 -2.35 18.24
C THR A 73 21.98 -3.52 19.21
N ARG A 74 22.88 -3.67 20.19
CA ARG A 74 22.72 -4.64 21.27
C ARG A 74 21.94 -4.01 22.42
N ARG A 75 20.86 -4.67 22.83
CA ARG A 75 20.09 -4.32 24.02
C ARG A 75 19.99 -5.55 24.91
N GLY A 76 20.90 -5.65 25.89
CA GLY A 76 21.08 -6.87 26.69
C GLY A 76 21.54 -8.04 25.83
N SER A 77 20.92 -9.21 25.96
CA SER A 77 21.20 -10.43 25.18
C SER A 77 20.63 -10.43 23.76
N ARG A 78 19.83 -9.43 23.37
CA ARG A 78 19.18 -9.36 22.06
C ARG A 78 19.89 -8.36 21.15
N SER A 79 20.26 -8.83 19.94
CA SER A 79 20.71 -7.96 18.86
C SER A 79 19.52 -7.53 18.00
N LEU A 80 19.37 -6.22 17.80
CA LEU A 80 18.33 -5.65 16.97
C LEU A 80 18.95 -5.07 15.70
N ARG A 81 18.61 -5.63 14.53
CA ARG A 81 18.99 -5.04 13.24
C ARG A 81 18.10 -3.85 12.93
N ARG A 82 18.72 -2.74 12.58
CA ARG A 82 18.07 -1.53 12.09
C ARG A 82 18.55 -1.24 10.68
N TYR A 83 17.70 -0.57 9.93
CA TYR A 83 17.92 -0.25 8.52
C TYR A 83 17.70 1.25 8.33
N SER A 84 18.58 1.88 7.59
CA SER A 84 18.45 3.26 7.15
C SER A 84 18.65 3.36 5.64
N LEU A 85 18.09 4.41 5.03
CA LEU A 85 18.29 4.68 3.62
C LEU A 85 19.75 5.03 3.35
N SER A 86 20.35 4.42 2.32
CA SER A 86 21.68 4.80 1.85
C SER A 86 21.60 5.93 0.81
N PRO A 87 22.68 6.68 0.52
CA PRO A 87 22.70 7.64 -0.59
C PRO A 87 22.35 7.01 -1.94
N LYS A 88 22.79 5.78 -2.18
CA LYS A 88 22.43 5.01 -3.37
C LYS A 88 20.94 4.66 -3.38
N GLY A 89 20.36 4.29 -2.24
CA GLY A 89 18.95 4.02 -2.08
C GLY A 89 18.09 5.27 -2.30
N GLU A 90 18.53 6.41 -1.80
CA GLU A 90 17.86 7.69 -2.04
C GLU A 90 17.84 8.07 -3.53
N ALA A 91 18.97 7.94 -4.21
CA ALA A 91 19.07 8.19 -5.65
C ALA A 91 18.18 7.23 -6.47
N ALA A 92 18.11 5.94 -6.06
CA ALA A 92 17.27 4.95 -6.71
C ALA A 92 15.78 5.25 -6.50
N LEU A 93 15.38 5.62 -5.27
CA LEU A 93 14.01 6.00 -4.94
C LEU A 93 13.59 7.26 -5.73
N ARG A 94 14.43 8.28 -5.78
CA ARG A 94 14.18 9.52 -6.54
C ARG A 94 13.97 9.21 -8.02
N ARG A 95 14.86 8.44 -8.64
CA ARG A 95 14.73 8.06 -10.04
C ARG A 95 13.44 7.29 -10.32
N TRP A 96 13.07 6.37 -9.46
CA TRP A 96 11.82 5.62 -9.60
C TRP A 96 10.58 6.52 -9.53
N LEU A 97 10.59 7.55 -8.67
CA LEU A 97 9.49 8.52 -8.56
C LEU A 97 9.43 9.49 -9.76
N GLU A 98 10.58 9.83 -10.36
CA GLU A 98 10.67 10.82 -11.44
C GLU A 98 10.49 10.18 -12.83
N GLU A 99 11.01 8.97 -13.03
CA GLU A 99 11.13 8.34 -14.35
C GLU A 99 10.32 7.03 -14.48
N GLY A 100 9.75 6.52 -13.38
CA GLY A 100 9.03 5.25 -13.36
C GLY A 100 7.71 5.32 -14.12
N GLU A 101 7.51 4.40 -15.06
CA GLU A 101 6.20 4.20 -15.68
C GLU A 101 5.23 3.56 -14.67
N VAL A 102 3.97 3.97 -14.73
CA VAL A 102 2.90 3.42 -13.88
C VAL A 102 1.86 2.74 -14.75
N ASP A 103 1.72 1.43 -14.58
CA ASP A 103 0.66 0.68 -15.22
C ASP A 103 -0.72 1.08 -14.66
N PHE A 104 -1.75 0.98 -15.51
CA PHE A 104 -3.12 1.17 -15.05
C PHE A 104 -3.46 0.08 -14.01
N PRO A 105 -3.98 0.45 -12.82
CA PRO A 105 -4.24 -0.52 -11.76
C PRO A 105 -5.34 -1.51 -12.17
N VAL A 106 -5.05 -2.80 -12.04
CA VAL A 106 -6.04 -3.86 -12.27
C VAL A 106 -6.91 -4.03 -11.04
N LEU A 107 -8.21 -3.80 -11.20
CA LEU A 107 -9.21 -4.00 -10.14
C LEU A 107 -9.45 -5.49 -9.91
N LYS A 108 -8.95 -6.05 -8.81
CA LYS A 108 -9.25 -7.40 -8.33
C LYS A 108 -10.32 -7.33 -7.25
N HIS A 109 -11.56 -7.17 -7.66
CA HIS A 109 -12.68 -6.93 -6.76
C HIS A 109 -13.52 -8.20 -6.57
N GLU A 110 -13.28 -8.94 -5.50
CA GLU A 110 -13.96 -10.23 -5.23
C GLU A 110 -15.48 -10.07 -5.02
N VAL A 111 -15.92 -8.96 -4.41
CA VAL A 111 -17.36 -8.69 -4.21
C VAL A 111 -18.04 -8.48 -5.56
N ALA A 112 -17.46 -7.68 -6.45
CA ALA A 112 -17.98 -7.48 -7.80
C ALA A 112 -18.01 -8.79 -8.62
N LEU A 113 -16.95 -9.62 -8.50
CA LEU A 113 -16.94 -10.94 -9.15
C LEU A 113 -18.07 -11.84 -8.64
N ARG A 114 -18.30 -11.89 -7.33
CA ARG A 114 -19.38 -12.71 -6.75
C ARG A 114 -20.75 -12.17 -7.11
N LEU A 115 -20.91 -10.85 -7.20
CA LEU A 115 -22.13 -10.21 -7.67
C LEU A 115 -22.41 -10.56 -9.14
N PHE A 116 -21.38 -10.47 -10.00
CA PHE A 116 -21.48 -10.85 -11.41
C PHE A 116 -21.97 -12.30 -11.61
N LEU A 117 -21.59 -13.20 -10.70
CA LEU A 117 -22.01 -14.62 -10.69
C LEU A 117 -23.27 -14.87 -9.84
N GLY A 118 -23.94 -13.82 -9.37
CA GLY A 118 -25.07 -13.90 -8.43
C GLY A 118 -26.28 -14.69 -8.92
N HIS A 119 -26.46 -14.80 -10.26
CA HIS A 119 -27.53 -15.60 -10.87
C HIS A 119 -27.52 -17.07 -10.44
N VAL A 120 -26.36 -17.58 -9.98
CA VAL A 120 -26.22 -18.99 -9.51
C VAL A 120 -26.91 -19.21 -8.17
N THR A 121 -27.01 -18.18 -7.32
CA THR A 121 -27.48 -18.33 -5.91
C THR A 121 -28.79 -17.64 -5.60
N GLY A 122 -29.37 -16.91 -6.56
CA GLY A 122 -30.54 -16.08 -6.34
C GLY A 122 -30.25 -14.80 -5.52
N PRO A 123 -31.21 -13.88 -5.37
CA PRO A 123 -30.99 -12.50 -4.91
C PRO A 123 -30.60 -12.37 -3.42
N SER A 124 -30.96 -13.32 -2.57
CA SER A 124 -30.69 -13.23 -1.13
C SER A 124 -29.18 -13.26 -0.77
N ARG A 125 -28.38 -14.03 -1.51
CA ARG A 125 -26.94 -14.14 -1.26
C ARG A 125 -26.16 -12.91 -1.69
N PRO A 126 -26.37 -12.33 -2.89
CA PRO A 126 -25.83 -11.03 -3.25
C PRO A 126 -26.15 -9.93 -2.22
N ARG A 127 -27.38 -9.84 -1.72
CA ARG A 127 -27.74 -8.86 -0.67
C ARG A 127 -26.90 -9.01 0.58
N GLN A 128 -26.84 -10.21 1.17
CA GLN A 128 -25.99 -10.49 2.33
C GLN A 128 -24.51 -10.17 2.12
N LEU A 129 -24.01 -10.39 0.88
CA LEU A 129 -22.65 -10.03 0.52
C LEU A 129 -22.46 -8.52 0.56
N LEU A 130 -23.36 -7.75 -0.02
CA LEU A 130 -23.32 -6.29 -0.07
C LEU A 130 -23.45 -5.67 1.33
N ASP A 131 -24.34 -6.19 2.21
CA ASP A 131 -24.45 -5.73 3.60
C ASP A 131 -23.13 -5.83 4.36
N ARG A 132 -22.47 -6.99 4.25
CA ARG A 132 -21.17 -7.20 4.87
C ARG A 132 -20.10 -6.29 4.30
N TYR A 133 -20.13 -6.08 3.00
CA TYR A 133 -19.16 -5.22 2.33
C TYR A 133 -19.35 -3.74 2.70
N GLN A 134 -20.59 -3.28 2.79
CA GLN A 134 -20.94 -1.93 3.27
C GLN A 134 -20.34 -1.66 4.64
N GLU A 135 -20.49 -2.60 5.58
CA GLU A 135 -19.91 -2.46 6.93
C GLU A 135 -18.37 -2.43 6.90
N GLN A 136 -17.74 -3.20 6.01
CA GLN A 136 -16.29 -3.14 5.83
C GLN A 136 -15.82 -1.79 5.27
N LEU A 137 -16.53 -1.25 4.28
CA LEU A 137 -16.23 0.06 3.70
C LEU A 137 -16.37 1.17 4.74
N ARG A 138 -17.43 1.15 5.56
CA ARG A 138 -17.64 2.10 6.65
C ARG A 138 -16.46 2.08 7.63
N LYS A 139 -16.07 0.91 8.12
CA LYS A 139 -14.91 0.75 9.02
C LYS A 139 -13.62 1.26 8.40
N ARG A 140 -13.37 0.96 7.14
CA ARG A 140 -12.17 1.41 6.42
C ARG A 140 -12.13 2.93 6.27
N SER A 141 -13.27 3.54 5.94
CA SER A 141 -13.40 4.99 5.84
C SER A 141 -13.14 5.68 7.18
N GLU A 142 -13.69 5.15 8.27
CA GLU A 142 -13.48 5.67 9.62
C GLU A 142 -12.01 5.55 10.07
N GLU A 143 -11.38 4.39 9.86
CA GLU A 143 -9.96 4.17 10.17
C GLU A 143 -9.07 5.16 9.40
N LEU A 144 -9.32 5.34 8.10
CA LEU A 144 -8.55 6.25 7.28
C LEU A 144 -8.81 7.72 7.66
N GLY A 145 -10.05 8.06 8.02
CA GLY A 145 -10.40 9.36 8.58
C GLY A 145 -9.66 9.68 9.88
N ALA A 146 -9.51 8.70 10.77
CA ALA A 146 -8.72 8.85 11.98
C ALA A 146 -7.23 9.09 11.68
N ILE A 147 -6.68 8.37 10.70
CA ILE A 147 -5.30 8.57 10.24
C ILE A 147 -5.15 9.97 9.66
N ARG A 148 -6.04 10.41 8.78
CA ARG A 148 -6.02 11.76 8.19
C ARG A 148 -6.01 12.84 9.29
N ARG A 149 -6.87 12.72 10.30
CA ARG A 149 -6.88 13.65 11.44
C ARG A 149 -5.57 13.64 12.22
N SER A 150 -4.95 12.47 12.40
CA SER A 150 -3.67 12.36 13.12
C SER A 150 -2.47 12.96 12.37
N LEU A 151 -2.55 13.10 11.05
CA LEU A 151 -1.51 13.76 10.23
C LEU A 151 -1.54 15.29 10.42
N GLY A 152 -2.71 15.87 10.73
CA GLY A 152 -2.90 17.31 10.86
C GLY A 152 -2.53 18.06 9.58
N ASP A 153 -2.12 19.32 9.76
CA ASP A 153 -1.71 20.21 8.66
C ASP A 153 -0.17 20.33 8.57
N ASN A 154 0.56 19.32 9.07
CA ASN A 154 2.01 19.31 9.02
C ASN A 154 2.50 19.17 7.55
N PRO A 155 3.28 20.14 7.02
CA PRO A 155 3.78 20.12 5.64
C PRO A 155 4.57 18.85 5.28
N ARG A 156 5.21 18.22 6.25
CA ARG A 156 5.93 16.95 6.06
C ARG A 156 5.01 15.82 5.60
N PHE A 157 3.73 15.87 5.95
CA PHE A 157 2.75 14.84 5.63
C PHE A 157 1.78 15.25 4.52
N PHE A 158 2.06 16.35 3.81
CA PHE A 158 1.20 16.88 2.76
C PHE A 158 0.74 15.82 1.76
N TYR A 159 1.65 15.07 1.16
CA TYR A 159 1.30 13.99 0.22
C TYR A 159 0.57 12.82 0.88
N ALA A 160 0.93 12.46 2.12
CA ALA A 160 0.23 11.42 2.87
C ALA A 160 -1.22 11.84 3.18
N THR A 161 -1.45 13.11 3.47
CA THR A 161 -2.78 13.70 3.66
C THR A 161 -3.62 13.63 2.38
N MET A 162 -3.06 14.01 1.23
CA MET A 162 -3.74 13.91 -0.07
C MET A 162 -4.14 12.47 -0.41
N VAL A 163 -3.25 11.50 -0.17
CA VAL A 163 -3.55 10.08 -0.41
C VAL A 163 -4.64 9.57 0.54
N ALA A 164 -4.63 10.00 1.80
CA ALA A 164 -5.67 9.64 2.76
C ALA A 164 -7.05 10.22 2.35
N GLU A 165 -7.10 11.47 1.91
CA GLU A 165 -8.31 12.11 1.42
C GLU A 165 -8.84 11.47 0.13
N TRP A 166 -7.95 11.08 -0.78
CA TRP A 166 -8.30 10.30 -1.96
C TRP A 166 -8.93 8.96 -1.58
N GLY A 167 -8.29 8.21 -0.65
CA GLY A 167 -8.81 6.93 -0.18
C GLY A 167 -10.16 7.05 0.52
N ILE A 168 -10.40 8.11 1.31
CA ILE A 168 -11.69 8.37 1.95
C ILE A 168 -12.77 8.58 0.87
N ARG A 169 -12.51 9.40 -0.15
CA ARG A 169 -13.45 9.61 -1.27
C ARG A 169 -13.73 8.31 -2.00
N TYR A 170 -12.70 7.52 -2.29
CA TYR A 170 -12.89 6.22 -2.92
C TYR A 170 -13.84 5.32 -2.13
N TYR A 171 -13.69 5.23 -0.80
CA TYR A 171 -14.60 4.42 0.02
C TYR A 171 -16.02 4.97 0.10
N LEU A 172 -16.19 6.28 0.07
CA LEU A 172 -17.54 6.92 0.05
C LEU A 172 -18.27 6.65 -1.26
N GLU A 173 -17.61 6.80 -2.41
CA GLU A 173 -18.15 6.50 -3.72
C GLU A 173 -18.49 5.01 -3.86
N GLU A 174 -17.65 4.14 -3.35
CA GLU A 174 -17.88 2.71 -3.34
C GLU A 174 -19.09 2.35 -2.46
N GLN A 175 -19.27 3.00 -1.30
CA GLN A 175 -20.48 2.84 -0.47
C GLN A 175 -21.73 3.26 -1.21
N ALA A 176 -21.72 4.38 -1.92
CA ALA A 176 -22.84 4.86 -2.71
C ALA A 176 -23.19 3.85 -3.82
N SER A 177 -22.19 3.34 -4.55
CA SER A 177 -22.37 2.32 -5.59
C SER A 177 -22.99 1.04 -5.03
N VAL A 178 -22.53 0.58 -3.87
CA VAL A 178 -23.08 -0.60 -3.19
C VAL A 178 -24.54 -0.40 -2.80
N GLN A 179 -24.90 0.79 -2.29
CA GLN A 179 -26.29 1.12 -1.94
C GLN A 179 -27.22 1.11 -3.16
N GLU A 180 -26.78 1.67 -4.28
CA GLU A 180 -27.56 1.66 -5.52
C GLU A 180 -27.79 0.23 -6.05
N ILE A 181 -26.76 -0.61 -6.02
CA ILE A 181 -26.87 -2.01 -6.46
C ILE A 181 -27.79 -2.79 -5.50
N TRP A 182 -27.65 -2.56 -4.21
CA TRP A 182 -28.48 -3.20 -3.18
C TRP A 182 -29.97 -2.88 -3.38
N ALA A 183 -30.30 -1.61 -3.62
CA ALA A 183 -31.67 -1.17 -3.87
C ALA A 183 -32.29 -1.87 -5.12
N ARG A 184 -31.50 -2.10 -6.16
CA ARG A 184 -31.96 -2.85 -7.36
C ARG A 184 -32.23 -4.33 -7.09
N LEU A 185 -31.70 -4.90 -6.04
CA LEU A 185 -31.92 -6.28 -5.65
C LEU A 185 -33.20 -6.43 -4.78
N GLU A 186 -33.80 -5.34 -4.30
CA GLU A 186 -35.03 -5.34 -3.54
C GLU A 186 -36.31 -5.38 -4.44
N GLY A 187 -36.23 -4.81 -5.64
CA GLY A 187 -37.31 -4.78 -6.63
C GLY A 187 -37.29 -6.02 -7.49
#